data_db1315cedd2726ba1cdd9d52a709cd00
#
_entry.id   db1315cedd2726ba1cdd9d52a709cd00
#
_cell.length_a   1.000
_cell.length_b   1.000
_cell.length_c   1.000
_cell.angle_alpha   90.00
_cell.angle_beta   90.00
_cell.angle_gamma   90.00
#
_symmetry.space_group_name_H-M   'P 1'
#
loop_
_entity.id
_entity.type
_entity.pdbx_description
1 polymer ?
#
loop_
_entity_poly.entity_id
_entity_poly.type
_entity_poly.pdbx_seq_one_letter_code
_entity_poly.pdbx_strand_id
1 'polypeptide(L)'
;MAKFRIMPHSRLQEWVAEEKGYFADEGLDYEFLRSRQQSAQPSVTSSDQAPVEVKRGAFEGMKEGRACEISSACHWAINMAAHGEHGRMWGHAYSVTPSGIWVAPESDIKSPEDLKGVDVAVGYHSGSHFSAIQALEPFLAKDDIKLQFVGGPVDRAQLSLDRRVKAANVFGTPSYVLEQQGFRKIVDTSFMIGFLINGDATDEQLWGYFNALQSAQREIDVAKELYQHYFLNELPEKFHQYFDYRKAGIGERLVFEPYTKETFDRTHRWMLEWGMFDDDQVGHSSYEDVVAV
;
A
#
# COMPACT_ATOMS: atom_id res chain seq x y z
N MET A 1 -29.31 -11.70 -1.67
CA MET A 1 -28.14 -11.45 -2.53
C MET A 1 -26.89 -11.74 -1.70
N ALA A 2 -25.78 -12.10 -2.32
CA ALA A 2 -24.51 -12.23 -1.58
C ALA A 2 -24.07 -10.84 -1.13
N LYS A 3 -23.44 -10.76 0.06
CA LYS A 3 -22.91 -9.52 0.59
C LYS A 3 -21.72 -9.04 -0.24
N PHE A 4 -21.59 -7.73 -0.38
CA PHE A 4 -20.41 -7.11 -0.95
C PHE A 4 -19.27 -7.16 0.07
N ARG A 5 -18.28 -8.01 -0.18
CA ARG A 5 -17.16 -8.24 0.75
C ARG A 5 -16.01 -7.29 0.45
N ILE A 6 -15.65 -6.51 1.44
CA ILE A 6 -14.60 -5.50 1.38
C ILE A 6 -13.37 -6.01 2.11
N MET A 7 -12.21 -6.07 1.42
CA MET A 7 -10.93 -6.25 2.08
C MET A 7 -10.40 -4.87 2.48
N PRO A 8 -10.46 -4.47 3.75
CA PRO A 8 -10.08 -3.13 4.17
C PRO A 8 -8.59 -2.87 3.94
N HIS A 9 -8.25 -1.63 3.57
CA HIS A 9 -6.88 -1.21 3.27
C HIS A 9 -6.29 -0.25 4.32
N SER A 10 -6.76 -0.32 5.56
CA SER A 10 -6.20 0.52 6.65
C SER A 10 -6.31 2.01 6.37
N ARG A 11 -7.47 2.45 5.86
CA ARG A 11 -7.75 3.86 5.54
C ARG A 11 -8.92 4.41 6.36
N LEU A 12 -8.83 5.68 6.74
CA LEU A 12 -9.89 6.33 7.53
C LEU A 12 -11.23 6.33 6.81
N GLN A 13 -11.25 6.43 5.48
CA GLN A 13 -12.47 6.52 4.68
C GLN A 13 -13.39 5.33 4.87
N GLU A 14 -12.86 4.11 4.97
CA GLU A 14 -13.66 2.90 5.19
C GLU A 14 -14.30 2.92 6.58
N TRP A 15 -13.55 3.30 7.62
CA TRP A 15 -14.05 3.38 8.99
C TRP A 15 -15.07 4.51 9.18
N VAL A 16 -14.84 5.66 8.56
CA VAL A 16 -15.78 6.80 8.60
C VAL A 16 -17.05 6.47 7.83
N ALA A 17 -16.96 5.84 6.67
CA ALA A 17 -18.13 5.43 5.91
C ALA A 17 -18.99 4.44 6.68
N GLU A 18 -18.39 3.51 7.43
CA GLU A 18 -19.11 2.59 8.30
C GLU A 18 -19.76 3.33 9.50
N GLU A 19 -18.99 4.15 10.23
CA GLU A 19 -19.50 4.94 11.38
C GLU A 19 -20.68 5.82 11.00
N LYS A 20 -20.62 6.47 9.83
CA LYS A 20 -21.65 7.39 9.35
C LYS A 20 -22.83 6.70 8.65
N GLY A 21 -22.73 5.42 8.38
CA GLY A 21 -23.75 4.65 7.67
C GLY A 21 -23.80 4.90 6.17
N TYR A 22 -22.76 5.48 5.57
CA TYR A 22 -22.75 5.84 4.14
C TYR A 22 -22.87 4.65 3.21
N PHE A 23 -22.36 3.47 3.60
CA PHE A 23 -22.58 2.26 2.82
C PHE A 23 -24.06 1.85 2.80
N ALA A 24 -24.77 1.99 3.92
CA ALA A 24 -26.19 1.72 4.00
C ALA A 24 -27.02 2.74 3.22
N ASP A 25 -26.63 4.02 3.25
CA ASP A 25 -27.29 5.09 2.47
C ASP A 25 -27.19 4.84 0.98
N GLU A 26 -26.12 4.23 0.50
CA GLU A 26 -25.92 3.79 -0.89
C GLU A 26 -26.59 2.42 -1.17
N GLY A 27 -27.32 1.86 -0.22
CA GLY A 27 -28.03 0.58 -0.37
C GLY A 27 -27.12 -0.65 -0.42
N LEU A 28 -25.87 -0.55 0.01
CA LEU A 28 -24.89 -1.63 -0.04
C LEU A 28 -25.07 -2.59 1.14
N ASP A 29 -25.42 -3.85 0.85
CA ASP A 29 -25.33 -4.95 1.81
C ASP A 29 -23.90 -5.49 1.81
N TYR A 30 -23.11 -5.11 2.80
CA TYR A 30 -21.68 -5.36 2.82
C TYR A 30 -21.19 -6.09 4.07
N GLU A 31 -19.97 -6.56 4.01
CA GLU A 31 -19.20 -7.00 5.16
C GLU A 31 -17.71 -6.71 4.98
N PHE A 32 -17.03 -6.29 6.05
CA PHE A 32 -15.59 -6.23 6.07
C PHE A 32 -15.00 -7.59 6.36
N LEU A 33 -14.10 -8.03 5.47
CA LEU A 33 -13.26 -9.17 5.76
C LEU A 33 -12.16 -8.76 6.74
N ARG A 34 -11.91 -9.60 7.72
CA ARG A 34 -10.75 -9.35 8.61
C ARG A 34 -9.48 -9.46 7.77
N SER A 35 -8.72 -8.37 7.69
CA SER A 35 -7.35 -8.43 7.24
C SER A 35 -6.65 -9.55 8.05
N ARG A 36 -6.09 -10.54 7.38
CA ARG A 36 -5.18 -11.47 8.06
C ARG A 36 -4.05 -10.59 8.60
N GLN A 37 -4.02 -10.38 9.91
CA GLN A 37 -2.80 -9.85 10.55
C GLN A 37 -1.67 -10.74 10.05
N GLN A 38 -0.79 -10.16 9.25
CA GLN A 38 0.38 -10.87 8.79
C GLN A 38 1.13 -11.31 10.04
N SER A 39 1.17 -12.61 10.28
CA SER A 39 1.99 -13.17 11.35
C SER A 39 3.41 -12.66 11.16
N ALA A 40 4.08 -12.31 12.25
CA ALA A 40 5.46 -11.84 12.24
C ALA A 40 6.29 -12.71 11.30
N GLN A 41 6.72 -12.13 10.19
CA GLN A 41 7.53 -12.84 9.20
C GLN A 41 8.99 -12.80 9.62
N PRO A 42 9.75 -13.87 9.40
CA PRO A 42 11.17 -13.88 9.72
C PRO A 42 11.90 -12.78 8.93
N SER A 43 12.75 -12.04 9.61
CA SER A 43 13.65 -11.07 8.97
C SER A 43 14.70 -11.81 8.15
N VAL A 44 14.85 -11.45 6.88
CA VAL A 44 15.79 -12.08 5.97
C VAL A 44 16.81 -11.07 5.47
N THR A 45 18.08 -11.44 5.50
CA THR A 45 19.21 -10.55 5.18
C THR A 45 19.59 -10.51 3.72
N SER A 46 19.05 -11.42 2.87
CA SER A 46 19.24 -11.35 1.41
C SER A 46 17.96 -11.77 0.67
N SER A 47 17.70 -11.14 -0.48
CA SER A 47 16.55 -11.44 -1.34
C SER A 47 16.59 -12.88 -1.90
N ASP A 48 17.81 -13.38 -2.21
CA ASP A 48 18.00 -14.68 -2.84
C ASP A 48 17.75 -15.85 -1.88
N GLN A 49 17.87 -15.59 -0.57
CA GLN A 49 17.66 -16.57 0.50
C GLN A 49 16.34 -16.38 1.22
N ALA A 50 15.47 -15.47 0.74
CA ALA A 50 14.18 -15.20 1.38
C ALA A 50 13.31 -16.47 1.31
N PRO A 51 12.81 -16.99 2.46
CA PRO A 51 11.88 -18.12 2.45
C PRO A 51 10.58 -17.71 1.74
N VAL A 52 9.84 -18.73 1.26
CA VAL A 52 8.60 -18.52 0.49
C VAL A 52 7.59 -17.63 1.23
N GLU A 53 7.59 -17.69 2.57
CA GLU A 53 6.71 -16.89 3.44
C GLU A 53 7.02 -15.39 3.35
N VAL A 54 8.27 -15.00 3.10
CA VAL A 54 8.67 -13.59 2.91
C VAL A 54 8.41 -13.14 1.48
N LYS A 55 8.40 -14.05 0.51
CA LYS A 55 8.07 -13.79 -0.90
C LYS A 55 6.55 -13.75 -1.15
N ARG A 56 5.74 -13.44 -0.14
CA ARG A 56 4.29 -13.26 -0.23
C ARG A 56 3.92 -11.79 -0.07
N GLY A 57 3.92 -11.08 -1.18
CA GLY A 57 3.48 -9.69 -1.24
C GLY A 57 2.00 -9.55 -1.61
N ALA A 58 1.63 -8.31 -1.96
CA ALA A 58 0.26 -8.01 -2.38
C ALA A 58 -0.13 -8.75 -3.67
N PHE A 59 0.81 -8.86 -4.61
CA PHE A 59 0.59 -9.55 -5.88
C PHE A 59 0.33 -11.04 -5.68
N GLU A 60 1.17 -11.74 -4.91
CA GLU A 60 1.00 -13.16 -4.63
C GLU A 60 -0.34 -13.43 -3.94
N GLY A 61 -0.75 -12.56 -3.02
CA GLY A 61 -2.07 -12.63 -2.39
C GLY A 61 -3.23 -12.45 -3.37
N MET A 62 -3.06 -11.67 -4.43
CA MET A 62 -4.06 -11.53 -5.51
C MET A 62 -4.07 -12.74 -6.41
N LYS A 63 -2.89 -13.27 -6.77
CA LYS A 63 -2.72 -14.47 -7.59
C LYS A 63 -3.35 -15.72 -6.94
N GLU A 64 -3.26 -15.84 -5.62
CA GLU A 64 -3.92 -16.92 -4.86
C GLU A 64 -5.46 -16.81 -4.83
N GLY A 65 -6.01 -15.67 -5.29
CA GLY A 65 -7.43 -15.33 -5.23
C GLY A 65 -7.84 -14.75 -3.88
N ARG A 66 -8.60 -13.67 -3.93
CA ARG A 66 -9.18 -13.02 -2.73
C ARG A 66 -10.68 -13.28 -2.71
N ALA A 67 -11.17 -13.78 -1.58
CA ALA A 67 -12.60 -14.03 -1.37
C ALA A 67 -13.36 -12.73 -1.07
N CYS A 68 -13.15 -11.67 -1.87
CA CYS A 68 -13.79 -10.36 -1.72
C CYS A 68 -14.15 -9.79 -3.09
N GLU A 69 -15.11 -8.87 -3.13
CA GLU A 69 -15.52 -8.18 -4.35
C GLU A 69 -14.57 -7.01 -4.65
N ILE A 70 -14.00 -6.40 -3.62
CA ILE A 70 -13.03 -5.31 -3.79
C ILE A 70 -11.88 -5.41 -2.80
N SER A 71 -10.68 -5.16 -3.30
CA SER A 71 -9.45 -5.07 -2.52
C SER A 71 -8.54 -3.97 -3.06
N SER A 72 -7.54 -3.58 -2.28
CA SER A 72 -6.60 -2.55 -2.67
C SER A 72 -5.16 -3.01 -2.48
N ALA A 73 -4.28 -2.50 -3.33
CA ALA A 73 -2.82 -2.63 -3.19
C ALA A 73 -2.12 -1.51 -3.98
N CYS A 74 -0.81 -1.42 -3.86
CA CYS A 74 -0.04 -0.51 -4.68
C CYS A 74 -0.32 -0.73 -6.17
N HIS A 75 -0.34 0.33 -6.96
CA HIS A 75 -0.74 0.27 -8.36
C HIS A 75 0.15 -0.67 -9.20
N TRP A 76 1.40 -0.89 -8.83
CA TRP A 76 2.27 -1.90 -9.47
C TRP A 76 1.74 -3.32 -9.29
N ALA A 77 1.38 -3.71 -8.06
CA ALA A 77 0.81 -5.03 -7.81
C ALA A 77 -0.56 -5.21 -8.49
N ILE A 78 -1.38 -4.16 -8.55
CA ILE A 78 -2.63 -4.16 -9.30
C ILE A 78 -2.37 -4.31 -10.80
N ASN A 79 -1.37 -3.59 -11.35
CA ASN A 79 -0.97 -3.71 -12.76
C ASN A 79 -0.55 -5.16 -13.08
N MET A 80 0.29 -5.78 -12.24
CA MET A 80 0.69 -7.18 -12.39
C MET A 80 -0.53 -8.13 -12.32
N ALA A 81 -1.42 -7.93 -11.33
CA ALA A 81 -2.58 -8.79 -11.13
C ALA A 81 -3.58 -8.70 -12.30
N ALA A 82 -3.78 -7.50 -12.84
CA ALA A 82 -4.64 -7.27 -13.98
C ALA A 82 -4.09 -7.93 -15.25
N HIS A 83 -2.78 -7.81 -15.51
CA HIS A 83 -2.12 -8.49 -16.61
C HIS A 83 -2.16 -10.02 -16.49
N GLY A 84 -2.14 -10.55 -15.26
CA GLY A 84 -2.27 -11.97 -14.96
C GLY A 84 -3.72 -12.46 -14.88
N GLU A 85 -4.71 -11.67 -15.29
CA GLU A 85 -6.14 -12.00 -15.26
C GLU A 85 -6.69 -12.35 -13.87
N HIS A 86 -6.04 -11.83 -12.80
CA HIS A 86 -6.45 -12.09 -11.41
C HIS A 86 -7.55 -11.16 -10.90
N GLY A 87 -8.09 -10.32 -11.77
CA GLY A 87 -9.15 -9.35 -11.52
C GLY A 87 -9.04 -8.17 -12.48
N ARG A 88 -9.95 -7.20 -12.33
CA ARG A 88 -9.94 -5.95 -13.10
C ARG A 88 -9.58 -4.78 -12.18
N MET A 89 -8.82 -3.83 -12.68
CA MET A 89 -8.51 -2.60 -11.96
C MET A 89 -9.71 -1.65 -12.08
N TRP A 90 -10.13 -1.04 -10.98
CA TRP A 90 -11.09 0.06 -11.02
C TRP A 90 -10.44 1.33 -11.58
N GLY A 91 -11.01 1.88 -12.64
CA GLY A 91 -10.41 2.99 -13.38
C GLY A 91 -10.89 4.39 -12.97
N HIS A 92 -11.90 4.53 -12.08
CA HIS A 92 -12.50 5.82 -11.76
C HIS A 92 -11.98 6.45 -10.45
N ALA A 93 -11.16 5.73 -9.70
CA ALA A 93 -10.54 6.24 -8.48
C ALA A 93 -9.26 5.50 -8.16
N TYR A 94 -8.38 6.16 -7.46
CA TYR A 94 -7.19 5.61 -6.82
C TYR A 94 -6.98 6.33 -5.49
N SER A 95 -6.04 5.90 -4.69
CA SER A 95 -5.62 6.66 -3.53
C SER A 95 -4.12 6.90 -3.54
N VAL A 96 -3.65 7.82 -2.72
CA VAL A 96 -2.24 8.10 -2.52
C VAL A 96 -1.92 7.87 -1.05
N THR A 97 -0.96 6.99 -0.79
CA THR A 97 -0.49 6.72 0.56
C THR A 97 0.84 7.41 0.82
N PRO A 98 0.98 8.15 1.93
CA PRO A 98 2.26 8.73 2.32
C PRO A 98 3.23 7.60 2.70
N SER A 99 4.45 7.72 2.20
CA SER A 99 5.52 6.75 2.40
C SER A 99 6.88 7.44 2.42
N GLY A 100 7.89 6.80 2.97
CA GLY A 100 9.24 7.32 2.96
C GLY A 100 10.28 6.28 3.34
N ILE A 101 11.53 6.51 2.92
CA ILE A 101 12.68 5.81 3.47
C ILE A 101 13.13 6.56 4.72
N TRP A 102 13.06 5.88 5.84
CA TRP A 102 13.33 6.40 7.17
C TRP A 102 14.62 5.85 7.74
N VAL A 103 15.36 6.70 8.44
CA VAL A 103 16.58 6.36 9.18
C VAL A 103 16.51 6.86 10.62
N ALA A 104 17.26 6.24 11.52
CA ALA A 104 17.31 6.63 12.91
C ALA A 104 17.80 8.08 13.07
N PRO A 105 17.40 8.80 14.15
CA PRO A 105 17.83 10.19 14.41
C PRO A 105 19.34 10.36 14.40
N GLU A 106 20.04 9.39 14.94
CA GLU A 106 21.51 9.35 15.08
C GLU A 106 22.27 8.86 13.84
N SER A 107 21.56 8.44 12.77
CA SER A 107 22.16 7.90 11.55
C SER A 107 23.01 8.95 10.82
N ASP A 108 24.14 8.52 10.25
CA ASP A 108 24.99 9.34 9.38
C ASP A 108 24.40 9.54 7.97
N ILE A 109 23.38 8.75 7.57
CA ILE A 109 22.67 8.89 6.30
C ILE A 109 21.86 10.19 6.35
N LYS A 110 22.11 11.12 5.42
CA LYS A 110 21.48 12.45 5.38
C LYS A 110 20.78 12.76 4.07
N SER A 111 21.15 12.05 3.00
CA SER A 111 20.62 12.25 1.64
C SER A 111 20.35 10.91 0.96
N PRO A 112 19.60 10.87 -0.15
CA PRO A 112 19.38 9.64 -0.91
C PRO A 112 20.68 9.00 -1.42
N GLU A 113 21.71 9.79 -1.74
CA GLU A 113 23.01 9.31 -2.21
C GLU A 113 23.77 8.51 -1.14
N ASP A 114 23.55 8.82 0.13
CA ASP A 114 24.15 8.10 1.27
C ASP A 114 23.58 6.67 1.42
N LEU A 115 22.49 6.36 0.70
CA LEU A 115 21.90 5.01 0.65
C LEU A 115 22.63 4.08 -0.32
N LYS A 116 23.67 4.54 -1.01
CA LYS A 116 24.48 3.71 -1.90
C LYS A 116 25.00 2.47 -1.19
N GLY A 117 24.55 1.29 -1.65
CA GLY A 117 24.96 0.00 -1.07
C GLY A 117 24.43 -0.28 0.34
N VAL A 118 23.54 0.55 0.85
CA VAL A 118 22.84 0.32 2.14
C VAL A 118 21.59 -0.51 1.89
N ASP A 119 21.44 -1.60 2.63
CA ASP A 119 20.23 -2.42 2.58
C ASP A 119 19.03 -1.63 3.12
N VAL A 120 18.07 -1.30 2.25
CA VAL A 120 16.80 -0.68 2.60
C VAL A 120 15.75 -1.76 2.85
N ALA A 121 15.20 -1.80 4.05
CA ALA A 121 14.16 -2.76 4.41
C ALA A 121 12.84 -2.46 3.68
N VAL A 122 12.34 -3.42 2.92
CA VAL A 122 11.10 -3.34 2.12
C VAL A 122 10.28 -4.63 2.25
N GLY A 123 9.00 -4.61 1.87
CA GLY A 123 8.20 -5.82 1.69
C GLY A 123 8.30 -6.32 0.25
N TYR A 124 8.36 -7.63 0.05
CA TYR A 124 8.42 -8.24 -1.28
C TYR A 124 7.15 -7.94 -2.09
N HIS A 125 7.27 -7.62 -3.38
CA HIS A 125 6.18 -7.28 -4.31
C HIS A 125 5.07 -6.41 -3.68
N SER A 126 5.51 -5.41 -2.92
CA SER A 126 4.65 -4.45 -2.24
C SER A 126 4.99 -3.02 -2.64
N GLY A 127 4.14 -2.07 -2.27
CA GLY A 127 4.37 -0.65 -2.52
C GLY A 127 5.74 -0.17 -2.05
N SER A 128 6.24 -0.68 -0.92
CA SER A 128 7.56 -0.31 -0.41
C SER A 128 8.73 -0.85 -1.24
N HIS A 129 8.55 -1.98 -1.93
CA HIS A 129 9.56 -2.50 -2.86
C HIS A 129 9.72 -1.57 -4.07
N PHE A 130 8.62 -1.39 -4.78
CA PHE A 130 8.63 -0.65 -6.04
C PHE A 130 8.91 0.83 -5.82
N SER A 131 8.29 1.45 -4.81
CA SER A 131 8.50 2.87 -4.52
C SER A 131 9.91 3.19 -4.03
N ALA A 132 10.57 2.27 -3.32
CA ALA A 132 11.97 2.45 -2.93
C ALA A 132 12.88 2.51 -4.16
N ILE A 133 12.72 1.59 -5.11
CA ILE A 133 13.48 1.60 -6.35
C ILE A 133 13.23 2.89 -7.12
N GLN A 134 11.95 3.22 -7.37
CA GLN A 134 11.57 4.38 -8.18
C GLN A 134 12.03 5.71 -7.57
N ALA A 135 12.05 5.81 -6.23
CA ALA A 135 12.52 7.01 -5.55
C ALA A 135 14.07 7.11 -5.48
N LEU A 136 14.78 5.98 -5.58
CA LEU A 136 16.25 5.96 -5.50
C LEU A 136 16.94 5.99 -6.88
N GLU A 137 16.28 5.52 -7.94
CA GLU A 137 16.88 5.47 -9.30
C GLU A 137 17.33 6.84 -9.86
N PRO A 138 16.77 8.01 -9.46
CA PRO A 138 17.31 9.29 -9.87
C PRO A 138 18.66 9.65 -9.20
N PHE A 139 19.02 9.00 -8.09
CA PHE A 139 20.19 9.31 -7.28
C PHE A 139 21.26 8.23 -7.32
N LEU A 140 20.88 6.98 -7.60
CA LEU A 140 21.76 5.81 -7.51
C LEU A 140 21.69 4.96 -8.77
N ALA A 141 22.83 4.38 -9.15
CA ALA A 141 22.83 3.35 -10.19
C ALA A 141 22.06 2.10 -9.72
N LYS A 142 21.48 1.35 -10.67
CA LYS A 142 20.68 0.14 -10.38
C LYS A 142 21.39 -0.82 -9.43
N ASP A 143 22.68 -1.08 -9.66
CA ASP A 143 23.48 -2.01 -8.86
C ASP A 143 23.82 -1.48 -7.47
N ASP A 144 23.66 -0.19 -7.22
CA ASP A 144 23.90 0.47 -5.93
C ASP A 144 22.66 0.50 -5.05
N ILE A 145 21.47 0.24 -5.60
CA ILE A 145 20.22 0.12 -4.86
C ILE A 145 20.16 -1.28 -4.24
N LYS A 146 20.26 -1.37 -2.92
CA LYS A 146 20.21 -2.62 -2.18
C LYS A 146 18.94 -2.68 -1.36
N LEU A 147 18.25 -3.80 -1.45
CA LEU A 147 16.98 -4.03 -0.75
C LEU A 147 17.08 -5.26 0.14
N GLN A 148 16.49 -5.16 1.33
CA GLN A 148 16.32 -6.26 2.25
C GLN A 148 14.82 -6.54 2.41
N PHE A 149 14.38 -7.74 2.05
CA PHE A 149 12.98 -8.10 2.18
C PHE A 149 12.67 -8.54 3.61
N VAL A 150 11.79 -7.79 4.25
CA VAL A 150 11.32 -8.03 5.61
C VAL A 150 9.83 -7.74 5.65
N GLY A 151 9.10 -8.33 6.52
CA GLY A 151 7.65 -8.27 6.70
C GLY A 151 6.88 -7.01 6.29
N GLY A 152 5.74 -6.79 6.90
CA GLY A 152 4.86 -5.66 6.65
C GLY A 152 5.41 -4.31 7.17
N PRO A 153 4.68 -3.20 6.97
CA PRO A 153 5.13 -1.87 7.42
C PRO A 153 5.28 -1.80 8.95
N VAL A 154 4.47 -2.53 9.71
CA VAL A 154 4.59 -2.63 11.18
C VAL A 154 5.90 -3.32 11.58
N ASP A 155 6.27 -4.42 10.89
CA ASP A 155 7.51 -5.15 11.18
C ASP A 155 8.73 -4.27 10.88
N ARG A 156 8.72 -3.54 9.76
CA ARG A 156 9.80 -2.62 9.39
C ARG A 156 9.93 -1.46 10.37
N ALA A 157 8.80 -0.90 10.84
CA ALA A 157 8.82 0.12 11.88
C ALA A 157 9.41 -0.44 13.19
N GLN A 158 9.05 -1.67 13.58
CA GLN A 158 9.63 -2.32 14.76
C GLN A 158 11.15 -2.52 14.61
N LEU A 159 11.59 -3.05 13.47
CA LEU A 159 13.02 -3.24 13.20
C LEU A 159 13.80 -1.91 13.23
N SER A 160 13.17 -0.82 12.78
CA SER A 160 13.76 0.52 12.85
C SER A 160 13.86 1.01 14.30
N LEU A 161 12.77 0.88 15.10
CA LEU A 161 12.78 1.22 16.52
C LEU A 161 13.86 0.45 17.30
N ASP A 162 14.04 -0.83 16.98
CA ASP A 162 15.04 -1.71 17.57
C ASP A 162 16.46 -1.49 17.01
N ARG A 163 16.67 -0.56 16.07
CA ARG A 163 17.96 -0.30 15.39
C ARG A 163 18.54 -1.52 14.66
N ARG A 164 17.68 -2.44 14.21
CA ARG A 164 18.08 -3.67 13.52
C ARG A 164 18.21 -3.49 12.01
N VAL A 165 17.73 -2.39 11.46
CA VAL A 165 17.90 -1.97 10.07
C VAL A 165 18.44 -0.54 10.03
N LYS A 166 19.29 -0.24 9.04
CA LYS A 166 19.86 1.12 8.86
C LYS A 166 18.86 2.07 8.22
N ALA A 167 18.06 1.54 7.28
CA ALA A 167 17.04 2.29 6.56
C ALA A 167 15.84 1.37 6.29
N ALA A 168 14.64 1.94 6.29
CA ALA A 168 13.41 1.20 6.00
C ALA A 168 12.43 2.06 5.22
N ASN A 169 11.83 1.49 4.17
CA ASN A 169 10.70 2.12 3.48
C ASN A 169 9.41 1.73 4.22
N VAL A 170 8.79 2.71 4.89
CA VAL A 170 7.61 2.53 5.72
C VAL A 170 6.51 3.49 5.28
N PHE A 171 5.29 2.97 5.13
CA PHE A 171 4.09 3.71 4.73
C PHE A 171 2.94 3.51 5.73
N GLY A 172 1.89 4.31 5.55
CA GLY A 172 0.69 4.25 6.39
C GLY A 172 0.95 4.67 7.83
N THR A 173 0.13 4.21 8.75
CA THR A 173 0.18 4.57 10.18
C THR A 173 1.55 4.29 10.84
N PRO A 174 2.27 3.18 10.54
CA PRO A 174 3.60 2.95 11.10
C PRO A 174 4.64 4.03 10.73
N SER A 175 4.48 4.75 9.61
CA SER A 175 5.38 5.86 9.27
C SER A 175 5.24 7.04 10.23
N TYR A 176 4.03 7.31 10.71
CA TYR A 176 3.80 8.34 11.74
C TYR A 176 4.42 7.97 13.08
N VAL A 177 4.47 6.66 13.41
CA VAL A 177 5.20 6.19 14.61
C VAL A 177 6.66 6.58 14.50
N LEU A 178 7.31 6.27 13.37
CA LEU A 178 8.73 6.61 13.17
C LEU A 178 8.95 8.12 13.23
N GLU A 179 8.12 8.91 12.57
CA GLU A 179 8.18 10.37 12.59
C GLU A 179 8.11 10.92 14.03
N GLN A 180 7.14 10.44 14.82
CA GLN A 180 6.95 10.88 16.21
C GLN A 180 8.08 10.43 17.15
N GLN A 181 8.80 9.37 16.79
CA GLN A 181 9.99 8.90 17.50
C GLN A 181 11.29 9.56 16.99
N GLY A 182 11.18 10.64 16.18
CA GLY A 182 12.29 11.45 15.70
C GLY A 182 13.11 10.84 14.58
N PHE A 183 12.61 9.78 13.93
CA PHE A 183 13.23 9.25 12.69
C PHE A 183 13.17 10.30 11.60
N ARG A 184 14.16 10.29 10.71
CA ARG A 184 14.25 11.22 9.60
C ARG A 184 13.85 10.54 8.30
N LYS A 185 12.94 11.16 7.55
CA LYS A 185 12.60 10.76 6.20
C LYS A 185 13.68 11.30 5.25
N ILE A 186 14.41 10.39 4.60
CA ILE A 186 15.53 10.73 3.69
C ILE A 186 15.00 11.02 2.29
N VAL A 187 14.04 10.23 1.83
CA VAL A 187 13.38 10.44 0.55
C VAL A 187 11.90 10.11 0.67
N ASP A 188 11.07 10.90 0.02
CA ASP A 188 9.64 10.62 -0.09
C ASP A 188 9.42 9.51 -1.12
N THR A 189 8.68 8.50 -0.72
CA THR A 189 8.32 7.36 -1.55
C THR A 189 6.81 7.19 -1.64
N SER A 190 6.03 8.27 -1.48
CA SER A 190 4.57 8.24 -1.60
C SER A 190 4.15 7.63 -2.94
N PHE A 191 3.12 6.80 -2.93
CA PHE A 191 2.72 6.05 -4.12
C PHE A 191 1.21 5.87 -4.21
N MET A 192 0.75 5.53 -5.41
CA MET A 192 -0.64 5.26 -5.68
C MET A 192 -1.04 3.86 -5.24
N ILE A 193 -2.25 3.78 -4.69
CA ILE A 193 -2.96 2.54 -4.40
C ILE A 193 -4.07 2.41 -5.43
N GLY A 194 -4.12 1.28 -6.13
CA GLY A 194 -5.23 0.91 -6.99
C GLY A 194 -6.24 0.03 -6.28
N PHE A 195 -7.37 -0.15 -6.92
CA PHE A 195 -8.42 -1.06 -6.48
C PHE A 195 -8.54 -2.22 -7.46
N LEU A 196 -8.57 -3.44 -6.95
CA LEU A 196 -8.81 -4.64 -7.71
C LEU A 196 -10.24 -5.12 -7.45
N ILE A 197 -10.99 -5.27 -8.53
CA ILE A 197 -12.33 -5.84 -8.54
C ILE A 197 -12.18 -7.33 -8.74
N ASN A 198 -12.75 -8.10 -7.83
CA ASN A 198 -12.81 -9.56 -7.90
C ASN A 198 -14.26 -10.02 -7.87
N GLY A 199 -14.50 -11.23 -8.36
CA GLY A 199 -15.80 -11.87 -8.25
C GLY A 199 -16.90 -11.18 -9.06
N ASP A 200 -18.12 -11.27 -8.55
CA ASP A 200 -19.36 -10.92 -9.23
C ASP A 200 -19.90 -9.53 -8.79
N ALA A 201 -19.01 -8.59 -8.44
CA ALA A 201 -19.42 -7.23 -8.08
C ALA A 201 -20.16 -6.56 -9.25
N THR A 202 -21.35 -6.04 -8.97
CA THR A 202 -22.11 -5.25 -9.95
C THR A 202 -21.60 -3.82 -9.97
N ASP A 203 -21.82 -3.13 -11.11
CA ASP A 203 -21.47 -1.71 -11.23
C ASP A 203 -22.17 -0.87 -10.14
N GLU A 204 -23.43 -1.16 -9.82
CA GLU A 204 -24.19 -0.50 -8.77
C GLU A 204 -23.51 -0.64 -7.40
N GLN A 205 -23.04 -1.83 -7.07
CA GLN A 205 -22.32 -2.08 -5.81
C GLN A 205 -20.97 -1.33 -5.77
N LEU A 206 -20.25 -1.33 -6.87
CA LEU A 206 -18.97 -0.61 -6.98
C LEU A 206 -19.17 0.90 -6.82
N TRP A 207 -20.13 1.47 -7.56
CA TRP A 207 -20.46 2.89 -7.43
C TRP A 207 -20.94 3.25 -6.02
N GLY A 208 -21.80 2.42 -5.41
CA GLY A 208 -22.23 2.62 -4.02
C GLY A 208 -21.04 2.63 -3.03
N TYR A 209 -20.10 1.70 -3.20
CA TYR A 209 -18.88 1.69 -2.38
C TYR A 209 -18.06 2.98 -2.53
N PHE A 210 -17.77 3.40 -3.75
CA PHE A 210 -16.97 4.60 -3.99
C PHE A 210 -17.67 5.91 -3.61
N ASN A 211 -19.00 6.01 -3.76
CA ASN A 211 -19.79 7.15 -3.29
C ASN A 211 -19.72 7.27 -1.75
N ALA A 212 -19.85 6.14 -1.05
CA ALA A 212 -19.69 6.11 0.41
C ALA A 212 -18.30 6.57 0.83
N LEU A 213 -17.23 6.10 0.17
CA LEU A 213 -15.87 6.56 0.44
C LEU A 213 -15.66 8.04 0.10
N GLN A 214 -16.30 8.56 -0.95
CA GLN A 214 -16.23 9.97 -1.31
C GLN A 214 -16.89 10.85 -0.24
N SER A 215 -18.02 10.41 0.30
CA SER A 215 -18.70 11.09 1.39
C SER A 215 -17.83 11.09 2.65
N ALA A 216 -17.22 9.97 3.00
CA ALA A 216 -16.27 9.86 4.10
C ALA A 216 -15.03 10.75 3.90
N GLN A 217 -14.50 10.83 2.66
CA GLN A 217 -13.36 11.71 2.36
C GLN A 217 -13.70 13.18 2.61
N ARG A 218 -14.92 13.63 2.28
CA ARG A 218 -15.36 15.00 2.55
C ARG A 218 -15.42 15.30 4.05
N GLU A 219 -15.88 14.36 4.85
CA GLU A 219 -15.87 14.47 6.32
C GLU A 219 -14.45 14.62 6.87
N ILE A 220 -13.54 13.77 6.40
CA ILE A 220 -12.12 13.78 6.82
C ILE A 220 -11.45 15.10 6.41
N ASP A 221 -11.74 15.61 5.22
CA ASP A 221 -11.18 16.88 4.72
C ASP A 221 -11.60 18.08 5.57
N VAL A 222 -12.79 18.03 6.17
CA VAL A 222 -13.32 19.10 7.02
C VAL A 222 -12.84 19.00 8.46
N ALA A 223 -12.79 17.80 9.04
CA ALA A 223 -12.55 17.61 10.46
C ALA A 223 -11.82 16.27 10.75
N LYS A 224 -10.61 16.10 10.19
CA LYS A 224 -9.80 14.87 10.35
C LYS A 224 -9.58 14.46 11.81
N GLU A 225 -9.49 15.43 12.70
CA GLU A 225 -9.24 15.23 14.14
C GLU A 225 -10.33 14.41 14.83
N LEU A 226 -11.52 14.37 14.26
CA LEU A 226 -12.61 13.52 14.79
C LEU A 226 -12.37 12.04 14.52
N TYR A 227 -11.57 11.72 13.50
CA TYR A 227 -11.43 10.35 12.96
C TYR A 227 -10.04 9.75 13.13
N GLN A 228 -9.01 10.55 13.44
CA GLN A 228 -7.63 10.07 13.57
C GLN A 228 -7.45 8.97 14.62
N HIS A 229 -8.37 8.84 15.59
CA HIS A 229 -8.33 7.78 16.59
C HIS A 229 -8.42 6.37 15.97
N TYR A 230 -9.01 6.23 14.77
CA TYR A 230 -9.08 4.96 14.04
C TYR A 230 -7.70 4.43 13.65
N PHE A 231 -6.67 5.27 13.57
CA PHE A 231 -5.31 4.80 13.35
C PHE A 231 -4.79 3.86 14.46
N LEU A 232 -5.37 3.91 15.65
CA LEU A 232 -5.02 2.95 16.70
C LEU A 232 -5.44 1.52 16.34
N ASN A 233 -6.49 1.35 15.54
CA ASN A 233 -6.95 0.03 15.09
C ASN A 233 -5.98 -0.61 14.08
N GLU A 234 -5.13 0.21 13.46
CA GLU A 234 -4.16 -0.21 12.44
C GLU A 234 -2.80 -0.62 13.05
N LEU A 235 -2.61 -0.35 14.33
CA LEU A 235 -1.36 -0.61 15.05
C LEU A 235 -1.57 -1.68 16.13
N PRO A 236 -0.65 -2.64 16.26
CA PRO A 236 -0.60 -3.50 17.43
C PRO A 236 -0.50 -2.67 18.72
N GLU A 237 -1.15 -3.12 19.79
CA GLU A 237 -1.22 -2.41 21.08
C GLU A 237 0.15 -1.95 21.59
N LYS A 238 1.20 -2.76 21.39
CA LYS A 238 2.58 -2.41 21.78
C LYS A 238 3.11 -1.12 21.14
N PHE A 239 2.54 -0.66 20.01
CA PHE A 239 2.91 0.58 19.36
C PHE A 239 2.20 1.80 19.92
N HIS A 240 1.09 1.64 20.65
CA HIS A 240 0.30 2.77 21.15
C HIS A 240 1.12 3.68 22.08
N GLN A 241 2.10 3.15 22.80
CA GLN A 241 3.02 3.94 23.63
C GLN A 241 3.93 4.88 22.83
N TYR A 242 4.14 4.62 21.54
CA TYR A 242 4.98 5.40 20.63
C TYR A 242 4.20 6.35 19.73
N PHE A 243 2.87 6.34 19.83
CA PHE A 243 2.00 6.98 18.85
C PHE A 243 0.89 7.82 19.49
N ASP A 244 0.91 9.11 19.16
CA ASP A 244 -0.19 10.03 19.45
C ASP A 244 -0.97 10.27 18.15
N TYR A 245 -2.15 9.65 17.99
CA TYR A 245 -2.96 9.75 16.78
C TYR A 245 -3.35 11.19 16.42
N ARG A 246 -3.46 12.10 17.41
CA ARG A 246 -3.81 13.51 17.20
C ARG A 246 -2.75 14.28 16.41
N LYS A 247 -1.51 13.75 16.37
CA LYS A 247 -0.38 14.32 15.62
C LYS A 247 -0.21 13.68 14.24
N ALA A 248 -1.01 12.67 13.90
CA ALA A 248 -0.95 12.04 12.60
C ALA A 248 -1.50 12.97 11.50
N GLY A 249 -1.09 12.73 10.26
CA GLY A 249 -1.73 13.31 9.09
C GLY A 249 -3.10 12.67 8.80
N ILE A 250 -3.57 12.81 7.57
CA ILE A 250 -4.83 12.20 7.13
C ILE A 250 -4.65 10.75 6.64
N GLY A 251 -3.41 10.26 6.60
CA GLY A 251 -3.10 8.95 6.05
C GLY A 251 -3.26 8.89 4.53
N GLU A 252 -3.82 7.79 4.07
CA GLU A 252 -4.12 7.58 2.65
C GLU A 252 -5.30 8.46 2.22
N ARG A 253 -5.11 9.18 1.09
CA ARG A 253 -6.12 10.06 0.52
C ARG A 253 -6.66 9.50 -0.79
N LEU A 254 -7.99 9.43 -0.89
CA LEU A 254 -8.68 9.05 -2.13
C LEU A 254 -8.69 10.20 -3.13
N VAL A 255 -8.50 9.83 -4.39
CA VAL A 255 -8.56 10.70 -5.57
C VAL A 255 -9.60 10.11 -6.52
N PHE A 256 -10.70 10.83 -6.71
CA PHE A 256 -11.82 10.42 -7.56
C PHE A 256 -11.63 10.98 -8.98
N GLU A 257 -10.53 10.57 -9.59
CA GLU A 257 -10.14 10.90 -10.96
C GLU A 257 -9.75 9.62 -11.69
N PRO A 258 -9.83 9.61 -13.03
CA PRO A 258 -9.48 8.44 -13.81
C PRO A 258 -8.01 8.02 -13.61
N TYR A 259 -7.79 6.71 -13.39
CA TYR A 259 -6.47 6.12 -13.55
C TYR A 259 -6.23 5.94 -15.06
N THR A 260 -5.47 6.87 -15.63
CA THR A 260 -5.36 7.01 -17.09
C THR A 260 -4.53 5.90 -17.74
N LYS A 261 -4.82 5.64 -19.02
CA LYS A 261 -4.01 4.75 -19.84
C LYS A 261 -2.53 5.15 -19.86
N GLU A 262 -2.24 6.45 -19.90
CA GLU A 262 -0.84 6.93 -19.85
C GLU A 262 -0.12 6.50 -18.56
N THR A 263 -0.80 6.62 -17.42
CA THR A 263 -0.26 6.19 -16.13
C THR A 263 -0.08 4.67 -16.08
N PHE A 264 -1.04 3.93 -16.59
CA PHE A 264 -0.97 2.47 -16.68
C PHE A 264 0.21 2.00 -17.55
N ASP A 265 0.32 2.50 -18.76
CA ASP A 265 1.37 2.15 -19.73
C ASP A 265 2.77 2.54 -19.22
N ARG A 266 2.88 3.71 -18.56
CA ARG A 266 4.14 4.15 -17.92
C ARG A 266 4.56 3.23 -16.80
N THR A 267 3.64 2.84 -15.94
CA THR A 267 3.87 1.88 -14.85
C THR A 267 4.32 0.54 -15.39
N HIS A 268 3.60 0.01 -16.38
CA HIS A 268 3.92 -1.27 -17.02
C HIS A 268 5.29 -1.28 -17.66
N ARG A 269 5.64 -0.23 -18.44
CA ARG A 269 6.96 -0.07 -19.06
C ARG A 269 8.08 -0.06 -18.04
N TRP A 270 7.93 0.72 -16.96
CA TRP A 270 8.91 0.79 -15.87
C TRP A 270 9.12 -0.59 -15.23
N MET A 271 8.04 -1.34 -15.01
CA MET A 271 8.13 -2.69 -14.44
C MET A 271 8.86 -3.66 -15.37
N LEU A 272 8.65 -3.56 -16.69
CA LEU A 272 9.41 -4.35 -17.68
C LEU A 272 10.90 -4.00 -17.67
N GLU A 273 11.26 -2.72 -17.64
CA GLU A 273 12.65 -2.24 -17.61
C GLU A 273 13.41 -2.73 -16.36
N TRP A 274 12.69 -2.89 -15.25
CA TRP A 274 13.24 -3.41 -14.00
C TRP A 274 13.16 -4.93 -13.86
N GLY A 275 12.54 -5.64 -14.81
CA GLY A 275 12.38 -7.10 -14.78
C GLY A 275 11.49 -7.57 -13.63
N MET A 276 10.41 -6.84 -13.39
CA MET A 276 9.47 -7.11 -12.28
C MET A 276 8.37 -8.10 -12.63
N PHE A 277 8.23 -8.46 -13.91
CA PHE A 277 7.29 -9.48 -14.36
C PHE A 277 8.00 -10.82 -14.51
N ASP A 278 7.31 -11.90 -14.17
CA ASP A 278 7.69 -13.24 -14.59
C ASP A 278 7.45 -13.40 -16.10
N ASP A 279 8.20 -14.28 -16.79
CA ASP A 279 8.16 -14.46 -18.24
C ASP A 279 6.74 -14.79 -18.77
N ASP A 280 5.90 -15.44 -17.95
CA ASP A 280 4.50 -15.78 -18.25
C ASP A 280 3.52 -14.60 -18.07
N GLN A 281 3.96 -13.51 -17.48
CA GLN A 281 3.16 -12.30 -17.19
C GLN A 281 3.40 -11.18 -18.20
N VAL A 282 4.38 -11.35 -19.09
CA VAL A 282 4.76 -10.32 -20.05
C VAL A 282 3.74 -10.19 -21.18
N GLY A 283 2.88 -9.19 -21.06
CA GLY A 283 2.47 -8.50 -22.27
C GLY A 283 1.24 -8.98 -23.03
N HIS A 284 0.16 -9.44 -22.39
CA HIS A 284 -1.01 -9.89 -23.14
C HIS A 284 -2.28 -9.04 -22.94
N SER A 285 -2.33 -8.14 -21.97
CA SER A 285 -3.52 -7.37 -21.67
C SER A 285 -3.30 -5.87 -21.86
N SER A 286 -4.14 -5.22 -22.65
CA SER A 286 -4.14 -3.77 -22.80
C SER A 286 -4.85 -3.10 -21.61
N TYR A 287 -4.69 -1.78 -21.51
CA TYR A 287 -5.46 -0.98 -20.55
C TYR A 287 -6.97 -1.25 -20.66
N GLU A 288 -7.48 -1.33 -21.89
CA GLU A 288 -8.89 -1.52 -22.21
C GLU A 288 -9.40 -2.90 -21.76
N ASP A 289 -8.53 -3.91 -21.69
CA ASP A 289 -8.90 -5.26 -21.25
C ASP A 289 -8.98 -5.37 -19.73
N VAL A 290 -8.12 -4.65 -19.01
CA VAL A 290 -7.90 -4.89 -17.58
C VAL A 290 -8.41 -3.79 -16.66
N VAL A 291 -8.69 -2.59 -17.20
CA VAL A 291 -9.24 -1.47 -16.44
C VAL A 291 -10.74 -1.34 -16.69
N ALA A 292 -11.53 -1.35 -15.61
CA ALA A 292 -12.94 -1.07 -15.64
C ALA A 292 -13.15 0.45 -15.63
N VAL A 293 -13.67 0.99 -16.74
CA VAL A 293 -14.01 2.40 -16.96
C VAL A 293 -15.48 2.57 -17.27
#